data_e330ff6c06b8cfabf4823242fa9db93c
#
_entry.id   e330ff6c06b8cfabf4823242fa9db93c
#
_cell.length_a   1.000
_cell.length_b   1.000
_cell.length_c   1.000
_cell.angle_alpha   90.00
_cell.angle_beta   90.00
_cell.angle_gamma   90.00
#
_symmetry.space_group_name_H-M   'P 1'
#
loop_
_entity.id
_entity.type
_entity.pdbx_description
1 polymer ?
#
loop_
_entity_poly.entity_id
_entity_poly.type
_entity_poly.pdbx_seq_one_letter_code
_entity_poly.pdbx_strand_id
1 'polypeptide(L)'
;MVPYHLPLDAQYASMPWDEIDTVVFDVGNVLVAFQPQRILEEVFPGEPEKHALLLDKVFHSPCWIMLDRGTLSLDEAADAMAGLDQSLRPDIRHLLDAWADLKHPIPEGVETLRLCKAKGKRCLILSNYRAKSFRQIEEKFDFFRLADGMVISSRVHMLKPTAEIYHYLLDHFRLDGNRTLFIDDAPANIEGALRCGIQGLCFNAPGKLKRFFGV
;
A
#
# COMPACT_ATOMS: atom_id res chain seq x y z
N MET A 1 15.22 24.78 -8.78
CA MET A 1 16.05 23.73 -8.14
C MET A 1 15.73 23.78 -6.66
N VAL A 2 14.75 22.96 -6.19
CA VAL A 2 14.38 22.89 -4.77
C VAL A 2 15.46 22.10 -4.04
N PRO A 3 16.00 22.57 -2.91
CA PRO A 3 17.08 21.86 -2.21
C PRO A 3 16.55 20.54 -1.65
N TYR A 4 17.22 19.46 -2.00
CA TYR A 4 16.87 18.05 -1.76
C TYR A 4 16.96 17.58 -0.29
N HIS A 5 16.99 18.46 0.70
CA HIS A 5 17.23 18.10 2.11
C HIS A 5 16.34 18.82 3.13
N LEU A 6 15.07 19.09 2.80
CA LEU A 6 14.14 19.37 3.89
C LEU A 6 13.71 18.03 4.54
N PRO A 7 13.74 17.92 5.87
CA PRO A 7 13.18 16.74 6.55
C PRO A 7 11.76 16.54 6.07
N LEU A 8 11.39 15.28 5.75
CA LEU A 8 10.05 14.91 5.30
C LEU A 8 8.94 15.51 6.18
N ASP A 9 9.21 15.73 7.46
CA ASP A 9 8.29 16.34 8.42
C ASP A 9 8.04 17.85 8.21
N ALA A 10 8.97 18.56 7.56
CA ALA A 10 8.85 20.00 7.34
C ALA A 10 8.06 20.37 6.07
N GLN A 11 7.93 19.45 5.11
CA GLN A 11 7.19 19.71 3.86
C GLN A 11 5.67 19.66 4.03
N TYR A 12 5.17 19.03 5.09
CA TYR A 12 3.74 18.75 5.30
C TYR A 12 3.01 19.78 6.18
N ALA A 13 3.75 20.66 6.86
CA ALA A 13 3.18 21.58 7.84
C ALA A 13 2.48 22.81 7.24
N SER A 14 2.53 23.03 5.93
CA SER A 14 2.09 24.29 5.31
C SER A 14 0.95 24.19 4.31
N MET A 15 0.40 22.97 4.07
CA MET A 15 -0.66 22.83 3.08
C MET A 15 -2.02 23.09 3.70
N PRO A 16 -2.76 24.10 3.24
CA PRO A 16 -4.12 24.34 3.69
C PRO A 16 -5.01 23.16 3.31
N TRP A 17 -5.58 22.48 4.28
CA TRP A 17 -6.53 21.38 4.07
C TRP A 17 -7.67 21.76 3.10
N ASP A 18 -8.09 23.01 3.14
CA ASP A 18 -9.19 23.51 2.30
C ASP A 18 -8.83 23.52 0.80
N GLU A 19 -7.56 23.57 0.45
CA GLU A 19 -7.07 23.54 -0.93
C GLU A 19 -7.02 22.12 -1.52
N ILE A 20 -7.11 21.08 -0.70
CA ILE A 20 -7.14 19.68 -1.16
C ILE A 20 -8.55 19.29 -1.58
N ASP A 21 -8.70 18.79 -2.80
CA ASP A 21 -9.97 18.26 -3.33
C ASP A 21 -10.02 16.73 -3.25
N THR A 22 -8.87 16.10 -3.48
CA THR A 22 -8.74 14.64 -3.54
C THR A 22 -7.72 14.11 -2.54
N VAL A 23 -8.09 13.07 -1.81
CA VAL A 23 -7.17 12.31 -0.94
C VAL A 23 -7.02 10.91 -1.49
N VAL A 24 -5.79 10.49 -1.72
CA VAL A 24 -5.43 9.17 -2.22
C VAL A 24 -4.80 8.39 -1.08
N PHE A 25 -5.29 7.20 -0.81
CA PHE A 25 -4.82 6.33 0.28
C PHE A 25 -4.07 5.14 -0.29
N ASP A 26 -2.90 4.83 0.25
CA ASP A 26 -2.37 3.47 0.17
C ASP A 26 -3.23 2.52 1.02
N VAL A 27 -3.02 1.22 0.81
CA VAL A 27 -3.69 0.16 1.56
C VAL A 27 -2.78 -0.40 2.65
N GLY A 28 -1.59 -0.88 2.27
CA GLY A 28 -0.63 -1.47 3.21
C GLY A 28 -0.17 -0.46 4.26
N ASN A 29 -0.24 -0.82 5.54
CA ASN A 29 0.14 0.01 6.68
C ASN A 29 -0.50 1.42 6.73
N VAL A 30 -1.50 1.68 5.89
CA VAL A 30 -2.35 2.88 5.95
C VAL A 30 -3.78 2.51 6.31
N LEU A 31 -4.44 1.68 5.52
CA LEU A 31 -5.80 1.20 5.77
C LEU A 31 -5.84 -0.20 6.38
N VAL A 32 -4.88 -1.05 6.02
CA VAL A 32 -4.81 -2.45 6.42
C VAL A 32 -3.38 -2.80 6.83
N ALA A 33 -3.21 -3.41 7.99
CA ALA A 33 -1.91 -3.77 8.51
C ALA A 33 -1.19 -4.81 7.61
N PHE A 34 0.10 -4.59 7.37
CA PHE A 34 0.99 -5.52 6.71
C PHE A 34 2.18 -5.84 7.63
N GLN A 35 2.09 -6.97 8.32
CA GLN A 35 3.05 -7.42 9.34
C GLN A 35 3.52 -8.84 9.01
N PRO A 36 4.54 -9.03 8.14
CA PRO A 36 4.99 -10.33 7.70
C PRO A 36 5.29 -11.32 8.82
N GLN A 37 5.97 -10.87 9.90
CA GLN A 37 6.31 -11.71 11.05
C GLN A 37 5.06 -12.27 11.74
N ARG A 38 4.04 -11.43 11.94
CA ARG A 38 2.78 -11.85 12.54
C ARG A 38 2.03 -12.82 11.64
N ILE A 39 2.04 -12.58 10.33
CA ILE A 39 1.43 -13.49 9.35
C ILE A 39 2.10 -14.86 9.42
N LEU A 40 3.43 -14.90 9.48
CA LEU A 40 4.18 -16.16 9.62
C LEU A 40 3.84 -16.90 10.90
N GLU A 41 3.73 -16.20 12.04
CA GLU A 41 3.34 -16.81 13.31
C GLU A 41 1.92 -17.38 13.27
N GLU A 42 0.99 -16.72 12.58
CA GLU A 42 -0.40 -17.20 12.44
C GLU A 42 -0.52 -18.39 11.47
N VAL A 43 0.32 -18.44 10.40
CA VAL A 43 0.30 -19.52 9.39
C VAL A 43 1.10 -20.74 9.85
N PHE A 44 2.23 -20.54 10.53
CA PHE A 44 3.16 -21.58 10.97
C PHE A 44 3.51 -21.41 12.47
N PRO A 45 2.55 -21.59 13.38
CA PRO A 45 2.75 -21.31 14.80
C PRO A 45 3.85 -22.17 15.41
N GLY A 46 4.77 -21.51 16.14
CA GLY A 46 5.85 -22.18 16.84
C GLY A 46 7.01 -22.69 15.97
N GLU A 47 7.13 -22.22 14.71
CA GLU A 47 8.18 -22.63 13.77
C GLU A 47 9.16 -21.47 13.44
N PRO A 48 9.95 -20.94 14.40
CA PRO A 48 10.75 -19.72 14.21
C PRO A 48 11.82 -19.84 13.11
N GLU A 49 12.41 -21.02 12.92
CA GLU A 49 13.39 -21.24 11.84
C GLU A 49 12.74 -21.15 10.46
N LYS A 50 11.52 -21.70 10.32
CA LYS A 50 10.72 -21.57 9.11
C LYS A 50 10.30 -20.12 8.87
N HIS A 51 9.95 -19.37 9.93
CA HIS A 51 9.62 -17.96 9.81
C HIS A 51 10.77 -17.14 9.22
N ALA A 52 12.01 -17.33 9.73
CA ALA A 52 13.18 -16.63 9.23
C ALA A 52 13.43 -16.96 7.74
N LEU A 53 13.32 -18.23 7.38
CA LEU A 53 13.49 -18.70 6.01
C LEU A 53 12.43 -18.13 5.06
N LEU A 54 11.15 -18.21 5.43
CA LEU A 54 10.04 -17.74 4.59
C LEU A 54 9.95 -16.23 4.53
N LEU A 55 10.38 -15.51 5.56
CA LEU A 55 10.49 -14.05 5.53
C LEU A 55 11.42 -13.62 4.39
N ASP A 56 12.59 -14.23 4.29
CA ASP A 56 13.56 -13.93 3.24
C ASP A 56 13.09 -14.43 1.86
N LYS A 57 12.71 -15.72 1.78
CA LYS A 57 12.32 -16.37 0.53
C LYS A 57 11.07 -15.78 -0.12
N VAL A 58 10.12 -15.25 0.66
CA VAL A 58 8.83 -14.77 0.18
C VAL A 58 8.78 -13.25 0.20
N PHE A 59 8.83 -12.63 1.37
CA PHE A 59 8.56 -11.19 1.51
C PHE A 59 9.72 -10.31 1.02
N HIS A 60 10.97 -10.80 1.06
CA HIS A 60 12.13 -10.08 0.50
C HIS A 60 12.46 -10.51 -0.94
N SER A 61 11.70 -11.45 -1.51
CA SER A 61 11.91 -11.92 -2.87
C SER A 61 11.54 -10.88 -3.93
N PRO A 62 12.33 -10.77 -5.02
CA PRO A 62 11.89 -10.01 -6.20
C PRO A 62 10.56 -10.50 -6.78
N CYS A 63 10.22 -11.78 -6.61
CA CYS A 63 8.95 -12.34 -7.05
C CYS A 63 7.74 -11.70 -6.35
N TRP A 64 7.90 -11.20 -5.10
CA TRP A 64 6.84 -10.45 -4.42
C TRP A 64 6.44 -9.20 -5.22
N ILE A 65 7.43 -8.44 -5.69
CA ILE A 65 7.21 -7.24 -6.52
C ILE A 65 6.55 -7.61 -7.86
N MET A 66 6.94 -8.74 -8.45
CA MET A 66 6.35 -9.23 -9.70
C MET A 66 4.88 -9.67 -9.51
N LEU A 67 4.55 -10.28 -8.36
CA LEU A 67 3.16 -10.57 -7.96
C LEU A 67 2.34 -9.27 -7.83
N ASP A 68 2.87 -8.26 -7.16
CA ASP A 68 2.21 -6.97 -7.00
C ASP A 68 2.08 -6.20 -8.32
N ARG A 69 3.00 -6.42 -9.27
CA ARG A 69 2.87 -5.91 -10.64
C ARG A 69 1.85 -6.69 -11.47
N GLY A 70 1.51 -7.92 -11.06
CA GLY A 70 0.63 -8.81 -11.84
C GLY A 70 1.29 -9.45 -13.06
N THR A 71 2.63 -9.56 -13.06
CA THR A 71 3.43 -10.19 -14.13
C THR A 71 3.85 -11.62 -13.82
N LEU A 72 3.49 -12.13 -12.63
CA LEU A 72 3.78 -13.48 -12.18
C LEU A 72 2.52 -14.08 -11.54
N SER A 73 2.21 -15.33 -11.84
CA SER A 73 1.16 -16.09 -11.16
C SER A 73 1.65 -16.59 -9.78
N LEU A 74 0.70 -16.99 -8.91
CA LEU A 74 1.06 -17.54 -7.59
C LEU A 74 1.87 -18.85 -7.69
N ASP A 75 1.60 -19.69 -8.69
CA ASP A 75 2.31 -20.93 -8.89
C ASP A 75 3.74 -20.70 -9.40
N GLU A 76 3.90 -19.84 -10.40
CA GLU A 76 5.22 -19.41 -10.88
C GLU A 76 6.04 -18.74 -9.78
N ALA A 77 5.39 -17.91 -8.94
CA ALA A 77 6.06 -17.29 -7.81
C ALA A 77 6.51 -18.32 -6.77
N ALA A 78 5.65 -19.29 -6.43
CA ALA A 78 5.99 -20.34 -5.49
C ALA A 78 7.18 -21.21 -5.99
N ASP A 79 7.17 -21.56 -7.27
CA ASP A 79 8.27 -22.29 -7.90
C ASP A 79 9.58 -21.49 -7.87
N ALA A 80 9.53 -20.21 -8.24
CA ALA A 80 10.71 -19.34 -8.28
C ALA A 80 11.26 -19.02 -6.87
N MET A 81 10.37 -18.79 -5.88
CA MET A 81 10.76 -18.54 -4.48
C MET A 81 11.35 -19.80 -3.81
N ALA A 82 10.83 -20.98 -4.12
CA ALA A 82 11.41 -22.26 -3.66
C ALA A 82 12.81 -22.49 -4.24
N GLY A 83 13.02 -22.11 -5.50
CA GLY A 83 14.32 -22.23 -6.17
C GLY A 83 14.79 -23.67 -6.24
N LEU A 84 16.00 -23.96 -5.72
CA LEU A 84 16.57 -25.30 -5.71
C LEU A 84 15.94 -26.23 -4.66
N ASP A 85 15.32 -25.66 -3.61
CA ASP A 85 14.65 -26.45 -2.56
C ASP A 85 13.14 -26.50 -2.78
N GLN A 86 12.73 -27.40 -3.65
CA GLN A 86 11.32 -27.59 -3.98
C GLN A 86 10.48 -28.15 -2.83
N SER A 87 11.09 -28.62 -1.74
CA SER A 87 10.36 -29.03 -0.54
C SER A 87 9.66 -27.86 0.15
N LEU A 88 10.13 -26.62 -0.06
CA LEU A 88 9.53 -25.40 0.48
C LEU A 88 8.30 -24.92 -0.32
N ARG A 89 8.12 -25.39 -1.55
CA ARG A 89 7.04 -24.91 -2.42
C ARG A 89 5.64 -24.98 -1.79
N PRO A 90 5.24 -26.09 -1.12
CA PRO A 90 3.93 -26.16 -0.48
C PRO A 90 3.73 -25.09 0.61
N ASP A 91 4.73 -24.87 1.45
CA ASP A 91 4.69 -23.87 2.52
C ASP A 91 4.60 -22.44 1.95
N ILE A 92 5.42 -22.14 0.93
CA ILE A 92 5.39 -20.86 0.23
C ILE A 92 4.02 -20.64 -0.39
N ARG A 93 3.47 -21.64 -1.08
CA ARG A 93 2.16 -21.53 -1.73
C ARG A 93 1.03 -21.32 -0.72
N HIS A 94 1.08 -22.05 0.40
CA HIS A 94 0.15 -21.88 1.51
C HIS A 94 0.20 -20.45 2.08
N LEU A 95 1.39 -19.93 2.36
CA LEU A 95 1.59 -18.56 2.81
C LEU A 95 1.05 -17.53 1.82
N LEU A 96 1.33 -17.73 0.51
CA LEU A 96 0.85 -16.84 -0.56
C LEU A 96 -0.68 -16.84 -0.71
N ASP A 97 -1.36 -17.90 -0.35
CA ASP A 97 -2.83 -17.95 -0.34
C ASP A 97 -3.43 -17.36 0.95
N ALA A 98 -2.86 -17.67 2.11
CA ALA A 98 -3.46 -17.34 3.41
C ALA A 98 -3.28 -15.87 3.84
N TRP A 99 -2.18 -15.20 3.42
CA TRP A 99 -1.79 -13.91 4.00
C TRP A 99 -2.84 -12.80 3.91
N ALA A 100 -3.71 -12.82 2.89
CA ALA A 100 -4.73 -11.78 2.71
C ALA A 100 -5.87 -11.90 3.75
N ASP A 101 -6.18 -13.12 4.18
CA ASP A 101 -7.23 -13.38 5.16
C ASP A 101 -6.84 -12.95 6.58
N LEU A 102 -5.53 -12.86 6.84
CA LEU A 102 -4.95 -12.47 8.12
C LEU A 102 -4.77 -10.95 8.29
N LYS A 103 -5.38 -10.17 7.41
CA LYS A 103 -5.33 -8.71 7.45
C LYS A 103 -6.32 -8.11 8.45
N HIS A 104 -5.87 -7.04 9.10
CA HIS A 104 -6.66 -6.25 10.04
C HIS A 104 -6.68 -4.79 9.62
N PRO A 105 -7.81 -4.06 9.80
CA PRO A 105 -7.88 -2.64 9.50
C PRO A 105 -7.00 -1.84 10.46
N ILE A 106 -6.46 -0.72 9.98
CA ILE A 106 -5.78 0.28 10.80
C ILE A 106 -6.82 1.36 11.14
N PRO A 107 -7.27 1.45 12.41
CA PRO A 107 -8.37 2.34 12.78
C PRO A 107 -8.13 3.78 12.37
N GLU A 108 -6.93 4.32 12.61
CA GLU A 108 -6.60 5.72 12.29
C GLU A 108 -6.71 6.01 10.78
N GLY A 109 -6.24 5.10 9.92
CA GLY A 109 -6.36 5.24 8.47
C GLY A 109 -7.82 5.19 8.01
N VAL A 110 -8.59 4.24 8.53
CA VAL A 110 -10.02 4.07 8.18
C VAL A 110 -10.86 5.26 8.69
N GLU A 111 -10.60 5.75 9.90
CA GLU A 111 -11.26 6.95 10.45
C GLU A 111 -10.94 8.18 9.59
N THR A 112 -9.69 8.33 9.16
CA THR A 112 -9.27 9.40 8.25
C THR A 112 -10.00 9.34 6.91
N LEU A 113 -10.12 8.15 6.31
CA LEU A 113 -10.89 7.96 5.08
C LEU A 113 -12.36 8.40 5.27
N ARG A 114 -12.99 7.98 6.37
CA ARG A 114 -14.37 8.40 6.71
C ARG A 114 -14.49 9.91 6.90
N LEU A 115 -13.53 10.51 7.59
CA LEU A 115 -13.47 11.96 7.81
C LEU A 115 -13.36 12.71 6.48
N CYS A 116 -12.46 12.29 5.59
CA CYS A 116 -12.30 12.91 4.26
C CYS A 116 -13.61 12.87 3.47
N LYS A 117 -14.29 11.71 3.47
CA LYS A 117 -15.63 11.58 2.83
C LYS A 117 -16.66 12.49 3.46
N ALA A 118 -16.73 12.58 4.79
CA ALA A 118 -17.67 13.45 5.51
C ALA A 118 -17.43 14.94 5.22
N LYS A 119 -16.17 15.32 4.91
CA LYS A 119 -15.78 16.68 4.49
C LYS A 119 -15.96 16.93 2.99
N GLY A 120 -16.60 16.02 2.25
CA GLY A 120 -16.88 16.15 0.82
C GLY A 120 -15.66 15.98 -0.08
N LYS A 121 -14.53 15.45 0.42
CA LYS A 121 -13.36 15.21 -0.40
C LYS A 121 -13.55 13.96 -1.28
N ARG A 122 -12.99 13.99 -2.48
CA ARG A 122 -12.87 12.79 -3.31
C ARG A 122 -11.82 11.88 -2.70
N CYS A 123 -12.15 10.60 -2.49
CA CYS A 123 -11.26 9.63 -1.88
C CYS A 123 -10.92 8.53 -2.89
N LEU A 124 -9.64 8.33 -3.15
CA LEU A 124 -9.14 7.31 -4.07
C LEU A 124 -8.19 6.36 -3.36
N ILE A 125 -7.95 5.20 -3.95
CA ILE A 125 -6.95 4.23 -3.49
C ILE A 125 -5.88 4.06 -4.56
N LEU A 126 -4.60 4.02 -4.14
CA LEU A 126 -3.45 3.72 -4.98
C LEU A 126 -2.54 2.73 -4.24
N SER A 127 -2.51 1.47 -4.66
CA SER A 127 -1.78 0.45 -3.92
C SER A 127 -1.01 -0.53 -4.81
N ASN A 128 0.20 -0.91 -4.35
CA ASN A 128 0.91 -2.06 -4.86
C ASN A 128 0.30 -3.31 -4.21
N TYR A 129 -0.49 -4.05 -5.00
CA TYR A 129 -1.23 -5.19 -4.50
C TYR A 129 -1.57 -6.17 -5.62
N ARG A 130 -1.41 -7.47 -5.37
CA ARG A 130 -1.83 -8.50 -6.33
C ARG A 130 -3.36 -8.63 -6.39
N ALA A 131 -3.89 -8.86 -7.59
CA ALA A 131 -5.32 -8.77 -7.87
C ALA A 131 -6.20 -9.69 -7.01
N LYS A 132 -5.81 -10.98 -6.84
CA LYS A 132 -6.56 -11.96 -6.04
C LYS A 132 -6.69 -11.52 -4.58
N SER A 133 -5.55 -11.19 -3.96
CA SER A 133 -5.51 -10.80 -2.54
C SER A 133 -6.18 -9.45 -2.28
N PHE A 134 -6.12 -8.52 -3.25
CA PHE A 134 -6.86 -7.26 -3.13
C PHE A 134 -8.37 -7.52 -3.12
N ARG A 135 -8.88 -8.37 -4.01
CA ARG A 135 -10.31 -8.73 -4.03
C ARG A 135 -10.78 -9.32 -2.70
N GLN A 136 -9.97 -10.20 -2.09
CA GLN A 136 -10.30 -10.79 -0.78
C GLN A 136 -10.48 -9.70 0.30
N ILE A 137 -9.57 -8.72 0.40
CA ILE A 137 -9.69 -7.66 1.40
C ILE A 137 -10.78 -6.63 1.03
N GLU A 138 -11.01 -6.37 -0.25
CA GLU A 138 -12.08 -5.51 -0.75
C GLU A 138 -13.46 -6.06 -0.38
N GLU A 139 -13.65 -7.38 -0.46
CA GLU A 139 -14.86 -8.07 -0.03
C GLU A 139 -15.00 -8.14 1.50
N LYS A 140 -13.87 -8.28 2.22
CA LYS A 140 -13.82 -8.40 3.68
C LYS A 140 -14.12 -7.09 4.42
N PHE A 141 -13.68 -5.95 3.89
CA PHE A 141 -13.75 -4.66 4.57
C PHE A 141 -14.65 -3.67 3.82
N ASP A 142 -15.73 -3.25 4.47
CA ASP A 142 -16.76 -2.35 3.92
C ASP A 142 -16.27 -0.93 3.62
N PHE A 143 -15.20 -0.47 4.29
CA PHE A 143 -14.65 0.87 4.09
C PHE A 143 -14.10 1.12 2.68
N PHE A 144 -13.75 0.07 1.93
CA PHE A 144 -13.36 0.21 0.53
C PHE A 144 -14.47 0.79 -0.35
N ARG A 145 -15.75 0.63 0.04
CA ARG A 145 -16.91 1.22 -0.66
C ARG A 145 -16.96 2.75 -0.54
N LEU A 146 -16.19 3.35 0.36
CA LEU A 146 -16.08 4.79 0.49
C LEU A 146 -15.18 5.42 -0.58
N ALA A 147 -14.34 4.62 -1.26
CA ALA A 147 -13.48 5.11 -2.31
C ALA A 147 -14.27 5.38 -3.60
N ASP A 148 -14.03 6.54 -4.20
CA ASP A 148 -14.61 6.97 -5.47
C ASP A 148 -13.90 6.34 -6.68
N GLY A 149 -12.80 5.63 -6.46
CA GLY A 149 -12.06 4.87 -7.46
C GLY A 149 -10.76 4.31 -6.91
N MET A 150 -10.15 3.40 -7.67
CA MET A 150 -8.97 2.66 -7.21
C MET A 150 -8.01 2.37 -8.37
N VAL A 151 -6.70 2.56 -8.11
CA VAL A 151 -5.61 2.07 -8.96
C VAL A 151 -4.86 0.99 -8.17
N ILE A 152 -4.93 -0.24 -8.65
CA ILE A 152 -4.23 -1.40 -8.10
C ILE A 152 -3.16 -1.83 -9.09
N SER A 153 -1.91 -1.87 -8.64
CA SER A 153 -0.73 -2.10 -9.48
C SER A 153 -0.85 -3.29 -10.42
N SER A 154 -1.37 -4.41 -9.92
CA SER A 154 -1.54 -5.63 -10.72
C SER A 154 -2.61 -5.53 -11.80
N ARG A 155 -3.52 -4.55 -11.74
CA ARG A 155 -4.54 -4.31 -12.77
C ARG A 155 -4.01 -3.44 -13.91
N VAL A 156 -2.97 -2.63 -13.62
CA VAL A 156 -2.39 -1.67 -14.57
C VAL A 156 -0.94 -1.99 -14.94
N HIS A 157 -0.33 -3.00 -14.28
CA HIS A 157 1.06 -3.46 -14.46
C HIS A 157 2.12 -2.39 -14.16
N MET A 158 1.77 -1.38 -13.33
CA MET A 158 2.62 -0.28 -12.90
C MET A 158 2.79 -0.35 -11.38
N LEU A 159 3.92 0.13 -10.86
CA LEU A 159 4.23 0.07 -9.43
C LEU A 159 4.63 1.45 -8.87
N LYS A 160 4.20 1.76 -7.66
CA LYS A 160 4.86 2.78 -6.84
C LYS A 160 6.29 2.26 -6.52
N PRO A 161 7.31 3.13 -6.49
CA PRO A 161 7.31 4.60 -6.66
C PRO A 161 7.61 5.08 -8.08
N THR A 162 7.37 4.29 -9.14
CA THR A 162 7.65 4.73 -10.52
C THR A 162 6.67 5.82 -10.97
N ALA A 163 7.14 6.76 -11.80
CA ALA A 163 6.33 7.89 -12.23
C ALA A 163 5.07 7.49 -13.00
N GLU A 164 5.14 6.36 -13.72
CA GLU A 164 4.06 5.89 -14.58
C GLU A 164 2.75 5.71 -13.84
N ILE A 165 2.76 5.12 -12.62
CA ILE A 165 1.52 4.86 -11.88
C ILE A 165 0.88 6.15 -11.35
N TYR A 166 1.70 7.16 -10.99
CA TYR A 166 1.20 8.47 -10.55
C TYR A 166 0.62 9.26 -11.70
N HIS A 167 1.28 9.29 -12.87
CA HIS A 167 0.73 9.90 -14.07
C HIS A 167 -0.56 9.19 -14.51
N TYR A 168 -0.57 7.86 -14.49
CA TYR A 168 -1.80 7.10 -14.76
C TYR A 168 -2.95 7.50 -13.80
N LEU A 169 -2.67 7.63 -12.50
CA LEU A 169 -3.66 8.08 -11.51
C LEU A 169 -4.20 9.47 -11.83
N LEU A 170 -3.31 10.43 -12.09
CA LEU A 170 -3.69 11.82 -12.42
C LEU A 170 -4.56 11.89 -13.67
N ASP A 171 -4.13 11.24 -14.75
CA ASP A 171 -4.81 11.27 -16.05
C ASP A 171 -6.16 10.53 -15.98
N HIS A 172 -6.17 9.32 -15.42
CA HIS A 172 -7.36 8.47 -15.35
C HIS A 172 -8.50 9.13 -14.58
N PHE A 173 -8.18 9.77 -13.46
CA PHE A 173 -9.16 10.44 -12.62
C PHE A 173 -9.26 11.95 -12.88
N ARG A 174 -8.49 12.51 -13.82
CA ARG A 174 -8.42 13.92 -14.17
C ARG A 174 -8.15 14.80 -12.96
N LEU A 175 -7.07 14.51 -12.24
CA LEU A 175 -6.72 15.18 -11.00
C LEU A 175 -5.74 16.33 -11.25
N ASP A 176 -5.88 17.39 -10.43
CA ASP A 176 -4.82 18.37 -10.23
C ASP A 176 -3.89 17.85 -9.11
N GLY A 177 -2.64 17.58 -9.43
CA GLY A 177 -1.65 17.07 -8.47
C GLY A 177 -1.47 18.00 -7.27
N ASN A 178 -1.47 19.32 -7.49
CA ASN A 178 -1.34 20.30 -6.40
C ASN A 178 -2.53 20.30 -5.43
N ARG A 179 -3.68 19.80 -5.85
CA ARG A 179 -4.91 19.68 -5.04
C ARG A 179 -5.19 18.23 -4.63
N THR A 180 -4.22 17.34 -4.84
CA THR A 180 -4.29 15.91 -4.51
C THR A 180 -3.27 15.59 -3.42
N LEU A 181 -3.73 15.01 -2.31
CA LEU A 181 -2.90 14.53 -1.20
C LEU A 181 -2.79 13.01 -1.25
N PHE A 182 -1.59 12.47 -1.35
CA PHE A 182 -1.32 11.04 -1.25
C PHE A 182 -0.81 10.68 0.15
N ILE A 183 -1.42 9.68 0.78
CA ILE A 183 -1.07 9.15 2.10
C ILE A 183 -0.52 7.75 1.91
N ASP A 184 0.74 7.52 2.32
CA ASP A 184 1.45 6.25 2.16
C ASP A 184 2.45 6.08 3.34
N ASP A 185 2.75 4.87 3.76
CA ASP A 185 3.69 4.60 4.86
C ASP A 185 5.15 4.62 4.39
N ALA A 186 5.41 4.39 3.11
CA ALA A 186 6.73 4.30 2.53
C ALA A 186 7.25 5.66 2.02
N PRO A 187 8.36 6.19 2.58
CA PRO A 187 8.95 7.45 2.13
C PRO A 187 9.24 7.50 0.62
N ALA A 188 9.72 6.38 0.04
CA ALA A 188 10.03 6.31 -1.39
C ALA A 188 8.78 6.52 -2.28
N ASN A 189 7.59 6.05 -1.83
CA ASN A 189 6.35 6.26 -2.54
C ASN A 189 5.91 7.73 -2.49
N ILE A 190 6.07 8.36 -1.32
CA ILE A 190 5.80 9.80 -1.16
C ILE A 190 6.72 10.63 -2.04
N GLU A 191 8.03 10.34 -2.06
CA GLU A 191 8.97 11.03 -2.93
C GLU A 191 8.63 10.85 -4.42
N GLY A 192 8.18 9.65 -4.81
CA GLY A 192 7.69 9.38 -6.17
C GLY A 192 6.51 10.27 -6.54
N ALA A 193 5.51 10.38 -5.65
CA ALA A 193 4.32 11.23 -5.82
C ALA A 193 4.69 12.71 -5.92
N LEU A 194 5.56 13.21 -5.04
CA LEU A 194 6.03 14.59 -5.03
C LEU A 194 6.74 14.97 -6.35
N ARG A 195 7.54 14.07 -6.91
CA ARG A 195 8.19 14.28 -8.22
C ARG A 195 7.17 14.41 -9.37
N CYS A 196 5.99 13.85 -9.20
CA CYS A 196 4.88 13.94 -10.17
C CYS A 196 3.90 15.09 -9.85
N GLY A 197 4.23 15.97 -8.90
CA GLY A 197 3.41 17.13 -8.53
C GLY A 197 2.23 16.81 -7.61
N ILE A 198 2.15 15.60 -7.06
CA ILE A 198 1.15 15.19 -6.07
C ILE A 198 1.68 15.53 -4.69
N GLN A 199 0.85 16.12 -3.84
CA GLN A 199 1.20 16.38 -2.44
C GLN A 199 1.28 15.06 -1.65
N GLY A 200 2.18 14.97 -0.67
CA GLY A 200 2.42 13.72 0.04
C GLY A 200 2.34 13.83 1.55
N LEU A 201 1.82 12.81 2.22
CA LEU A 201 1.84 12.64 3.68
C LEU A 201 2.34 11.24 4.02
N CYS A 202 3.54 11.14 4.58
CA CYS A 202 4.11 9.87 5.02
C CYS A 202 3.51 9.43 6.35
N PHE A 203 2.70 8.38 6.35
CA PHE A 203 2.08 7.80 7.56
C PHE A 203 2.97 6.71 8.17
N ASN A 204 4.05 7.10 8.81
CA ASN A 204 5.06 6.21 9.38
C ASN A 204 5.04 6.15 10.93
N ALA A 205 4.05 6.76 11.57
CA ALA A 205 3.90 6.73 13.03
C ALA A 205 2.43 6.89 13.44
N PRO A 206 1.97 6.21 14.50
CA PRO A 206 0.64 6.39 15.06
C PRO A 206 0.36 7.84 15.46
N GLY A 207 -0.87 8.28 15.31
CA GLY A 207 -1.31 9.65 15.62
C GLY A 207 -0.90 10.72 14.60
N LYS A 208 -0.22 10.36 13.52
CA LYS A 208 0.24 11.32 12.52
C LYS A 208 -0.90 11.89 11.69
N LEU A 209 -1.85 11.03 11.28
CA LEU A 209 -3.05 11.47 10.56
C LEU A 209 -3.94 12.34 11.45
N LYS A 210 -4.14 11.92 12.71
CA LYS A 210 -4.91 12.71 13.70
C LYS A 210 -4.35 14.12 13.86
N ARG A 211 -3.03 14.24 14.01
CA ARG A 211 -2.37 15.56 14.11
C ARG A 211 -2.51 16.39 12.85
N PHE A 212 -2.38 15.76 11.68
CA PHE A 212 -2.48 16.46 10.39
C PHE A 212 -3.90 16.98 10.13
N PHE A 213 -4.91 16.15 10.38
CA PHE A 213 -6.32 16.48 10.14
C PHE A 213 -7.00 17.21 11.31
N GLY A 214 -6.31 17.39 12.45
CA GLY A 214 -6.82 18.09 13.61
C GLY A 214 -7.93 17.34 14.37
N VAL A 215 -7.86 16.00 14.44
CA VAL A 215 -8.85 15.12 15.07
C VAL A 215 -8.22 14.19 16.10
#